data_838e480eba642aef874c7f84cb30a457
#
_entry.id   838e480eba642aef874c7f84cb30a457
#
_cell.length_a   1.000
_cell.length_b   1.000
_cell.length_c   1.000
_cell.angle_alpha   90.00
_cell.angle_beta   90.00
_cell.angle_gamma   90.00
#
_symmetry.space_group_name_H-M   'P 1'
#
loop_
_entity.id
_entity.type
_entity.pdbx_description
1 polymer ?
#
loop_
_entity_poly.entity_id
_entity_poly.type
_entity_poly.pdbx_seq_one_letter_code
_entity_poly.pdbx_strand_id
1 'polypeptide(L)'
;MIDINLNKINKSYGSQLVLNDIDITIQKGEKVALIGSNGSGKSTILKIISKVETPTSGDVSIRKNTTVGYLSQIPEETNGIVSDYIKDAFKPLLEIKNKLEQLEKDLTSDIKAIEKYTKIQEDFINKGGYEYETKISKILAAFEITDEMLERNFNSLSGGEKTICSLIKLLLQEPDILLLDEPTNHLDIKRIEWLENYLNSYKGTVIIVSHDRYFLDKVVNKVFLLTKRGIESYFGNYSYFIKENENRLMLEFKAYKDQQKIIEAMKRSIKRLREFAHLCGDSGGEIFYRRAASIEKRLEKLEKLDKPQEKKLLNVDFSDQSRTGHNVLTLNNFNLSFPNKVLFEKTKLELYYKEKACIIGPNGSGKTTLIKEILNSNPNIKLGTNIKLGYIPQEIVFENSEHTILEEARKHFIGPEEYLRSALFKFLFGGDTIHKKIKFLSGGEKVRLKLFCLIQNKYNFLILDEPTNHIDMDTREILENALVDFNGTILFISHDRYFINKVATHILELNNKKITKIVGNYDYYINHKGN
;
A
#
# COMPACT_ATOMS: atom_id res chain seq x y z
N MET A 1 12.65 21.58 16.02
CA MET A 1 11.40 22.13 16.60
C MET A 1 10.32 21.09 16.37
N ILE A 2 9.55 20.74 17.40
CA ILE A 2 8.51 19.69 17.33
C ILE A 2 7.25 20.28 16.70
N ASP A 3 6.74 19.63 15.64
CA ASP A 3 5.47 19.96 15.01
C ASP A 3 4.31 19.13 15.58
N ILE A 4 4.56 17.84 15.86
CA ILE A 4 3.54 16.91 16.37
C ILE A 4 4.14 16.09 17.52
N ASN A 5 3.40 15.99 18.62
CA ASN A 5 3.72 15.10 19.72
C ASN A 5 2.45 14.37 20.18
N LEU A 6 2.48 13.05 20.06
CA LEU A 6 1.47 12.14 20.59
C LEU A 6 2.06 11.49 21.84
N ASN A 7 1.33 11.54 22.96
CA ASN A 7 1.77 11.00 24.24
C ASN A 7 0.73 10.01 24.76
N LYS A 8 1.13 8.74 24.88
CA LYS A 8 0.34 7.61 25.39
C LYS A 8 -1.07 7.55 24.77
N ILE A 9 -1.12 7.65 23.44
CA ILE A 9 -2.39 7.62 22.71
C ILE A 9 -2.97 6.21 22.73
N ASN A 10 -4.20 6.12 23.24
CA ASN A 10 -5.02 4.92 23.19
C ASN A 10 -6.29 5.19 22.40
N LYS A 11 -6.72 4.23 21.57
CA LYS A 11 -7.99 4.30 20.84
C LYS A 11 -8.67 2.94 20.81
N SER A 12 -9.93 2.93 21.25
CA SER A 12 -10.81 1.74 21.18
C SER A 12 -12.05 2.05 20.37
N TYR A 13 -12.53 1.05 19.61
CA TYR A 13 -13.83 1.05 18.95
C TYR A 13 -14.67 -0.09 19.56
N GLY A 14 -15.62 0.29 20.39
CA GLY A 14 -16.37 -0.68 21.21
C GLY A 14 -15.41 -1.47 22.12
N SER A 15 -15.40 -2.78 21.99
CA SER A 15 -14.52 -3.68 22.76
C SER A 15 -13.12 -3.87 22.15
N GLN A 16 -12.89 -3.40 20.93
CA GLN A 16 -11.63 -3.62 20.22
C GLN A 16 -10.65 -2.45 20.48
N LEU A 17 -9.52 -2.74 21.15
CA LEU A 17 -8.40 -1.81 21.28
C LEU A 17 -7.59 -1.81 19.98
N VAL A 18 -7.49 -0.63 19.35
CA VAL A 18 -6.77 -0.46 18.07
C VAL A 18 -5.40 0.18 18.28
N LEU A 19 -5.32 1.21 19.13
CA LEU A 19 -4.05 1.84 19.51
C LEU A 19 -3.82 1.66 21.00
N ASN A 20 -2.61 1.27 21.37
CA ASN A 20 -2.21 1.03 22.75
C ASN A 20 -0.88 1.74 23.05
N ASP A 21 -0.92 2.72 23.93
CA ASP A 21 0.23 3.49 24.43
C ASP A 21 1.18 3.97 23.31
N ILE A 22 0.63 4.71 22.33
CA ILE A 22 1.38 5.20 21.19
C ILE A 22 2.05 6.55 21.51
N ASP A 23 3.38 6.56 21.44
CA ASP A 23 4.22 7.75 21.60
C ASP A 23 4.91 8.09 20.28
N ILE A 24 4.61 9.25 19.69
CA ILE A 24 5.20 9.73 18.44
C ILE A 24 5.66 11.18 18.60
N THR A 25 6.89 11.44 18.22
CA THR A 25 7.40 12.81 18.10
C THR A 25 7.92 13.05 16.68
N ILE A 26 7.40 14.09 16.02
CA ILE A 26 7.76 14.48 14.67
C ILE A 26 8.24 15.92 14.68
N GLN A 27 9.42 16.15 14.07
CA GLN A 27 10.03 17.47 13.99
C GLN A 27 9.58 18.20 12.72
N LYS A 28 9.73 19.52 12.71
CA LYS A 28 9.39 20.36 11.56
C LYS A 28 10.21 19.94 10.33
N GLY A 29 9.51 19.74 9.22
CA GLY A 29 10.12 19.38 7.94
C GLY A 29 10.52 17.91 7.81
N GLU A 30 10.25 17.05 8.83
CA GLU A 30 10.44 15.62 8.68
C GLU A 30 9.41 15.04 7.70
N LYS A 31 9.88 14.10 6.87
CA LYS A 31 9.05 13.30 5.95
C LYS A 31 9.01 11.87 6.46
N VAL A 32 7.88 11.48 7.01
CA VAL A 32 7.74 10.29 7.82
C VAL A 32 6.80 9.29 7.16
N ALA A 33 7.21 8.02 7.09
CA ALA A 33 6.30 6.92 6.77
C ALA A 33 5.72 6.30 8.05
N LEU A 34 4.44 6.00 8.04
CA LEU A 34 3.77 5.21 9.06
C LEU A 34 3.41 3.85 8.46
N ILE A 35 4.08 2.78 8.91
CA ILE A 35 3.97 1.42 8.38
C ILE A 35 3.39 0.48 9.44
N GLY A 36 2.73 -0.57 9.00
CA GLY A 36 2.15 -1.61 9.86
C GLY A 36 1.15 -2.47 9.09
N SER A 37 0.70 -3.57 9.68
CA SER A 37 -0.31 -4.45 9.09
C SER A 37 -1.66 -3.73 8.87
N ASN A 38 -2.51 -4.30 8.00
CA ASN A 38 -3.85 -3.76 7.83
C ASN A 38 -4.65 -3.88 9.15
N GLY A 39 -5.40 -2.82 9.48
CA GLY A 39 -6.13 -2.73 10.75
C GLY A 39 -5.27 -2.41 11.98
N SER A 40 -3.97 -2.12 11.83
CA SER A 40 -3.10 -1.73 12.96
C SER A 40 -3.36 -0.32 13.51
N GLY A 41 -4.20 0.49 12.84
CA GLY A 41 -4.53 1.83 13.30
C GLY A 41 -3.78 2.99 12.61
N LYS A 42 -3.11 2.74 11.47
CA LYS A 42 -2.38 3.79 10.72
C LYS A 42 -3.27 4.98 10.36
N SER A 43 -4.38 4.73 9.67
CA SER A 43 -5.35 5.78 9.31
C SER A 43 -5.99 6.42 10.54
N THR A 44 -6.17 5.67 11.63
CA THR A 44 -6.67 6.20 12.91
C THR A 44 -5.71 7.24 13.50
N ILE A 45 -4.39 7.00 13.44
CA ILE A 45 -3.38 7.98 13.87
C ILE A 45 -3.47 9.25 13.02
N LEU A 46 -3.60 9.13 11.69
CA LEU A 46 -3.75 10.30 10.82
C LEU A 46 -5.03 11.09 11.14
N LYS A 47 -6.15 10.40 11.38
CA LYS A 47 -7.42 11.03 11.78
C LYS A 47 -7.34 11.71 13.15
N ILE A 48 -6.58 11.15 14.08
CA ILE A 48 -6.36 11.79 15.41
C ILE A 48 -5.51 13.04 15.23
N ILE A 49 -4.44 13.01 14.45
CA ILE A 49 -3.61 14.19 14.18
C ILE A 49 -4.40 15.27 13.43
N SER A 50 -5.23 14.91 12.47
CA SER A 50 -6.10 15.85 11.74
C SER A 50 -7.30 16.35 12.54
N LYS A 51 -7.50 15.83 13.77
CA LYS A 51 -8.65 16.14 14.65
C LYS A 51 -10.01 15.70 14.09
N VAL A 52 -10.04 14.83 13.10
CA VAL A 52 -11.27 14.17 12.61
C VAL A 52 -11.80 13.19 13.65
N GLU A 53 -10.89 12.53 14.38
CA GLU A 53 -11.23 11.66 15.51
C GLU A 53 -10.49 12.06 16.76
N THR A 54 -11.12 11.82 17.94
CA THR A 54 -10.49 12.02 19.24
C THR A 54 -9.93 10.71 19.78
N PRO A 55 -8.77 10.70 20.46
CA PRO A 55 -8.28 9.52 21.16
C PRO A 55 -9.20 9.16 22.32
N THR A 56 -9.17 7.90 22.76
CA THR A 56 -9.89 7.47 23.97
C THR A 56 -9.17 7.96 25.24
N SER A 57 -7.83 7.97 25.23
CA SER A 57 -6.97 8.56 26.25
C SER A 57 -5.63 8.97 25.66
N GLY A 58 -4.87 9.78 26.39
CA GLY A 58 -3.60 10.36 25.94
C GLY A 58 -3.76 11.76 25.36
N ASP A 59 -2.62 12.42 25.09
CA ASP A 59 -2.56 13.82 24.69
C ASP A 59 -1.98 14.00 23.30
N VAL A 60 -2.64 14.85 22.49
CA VAL A 60 -2.19 15.26 21.15
C VAL A 60 -1.77 16.71 21.18
N SER A 61 -0.51 16.98 20.94
CA SER A 61 0.03 18.33 20.84
C SER A 61 0.51 18.63 19.44
N ILE A 62 -0.06 19.66 18.81
CA ILE A 62 0.36 20.20 17.52
C ILE A 62 0.82 21.62 17.74
N ARG A 63 1.89 22.02 17.05
CA ARG A 63 2.43 23.39 17.15
C ARG A 63 1.33 24.43 16.88
N LYS A 64 1.30 25.49 17.68
CA LYS A 64 0.32 26.58 17.52
C LYS A 64 0.47 27.27 16.14
N ASN A 65 -0.65 27.71 15.59
CA ASN A 65 -0.75 28.39 14.30
C ASN A 65 -0.19 27.57 13.11
N THR A 66 -0.36 26.25 13.17
CA THR A 66 0.05 25.33 12.12
C THR A 66 -1.20 24.82 11.38
N THR A 67 -1.19 24.91 10.07
CA THR A 67 -2.25 24.36 9.23
C THR A 67 -2.00 22.87 9.00
N VAL A 68 -3.05 22.04 9.12
CA VAL A 68 -3.01 20.59 8.92
C VAL A 68 -3.92 20.24 7.76
N GLY A 69 -3.35 19.61 6.75
CA GLY A 69 -4.10 19.07 5.61
C GLY A 69 -4.11 17.54 5.65
N TYR A 70 -5.26 16.94 5.41
CA TYR A 70 -5.45 15.49 5.44
C TYR A 70 -6.12 14.97 4.17
N LEU A 71 -5.44 14.04 3.49
CA LEU A 71 -6.02 13.25 2.41
C LEU A 71 -6.58 11.96 2.98
N SER A 72 -7.91 11.85 2.98
CA SER A 72 -8.60 10.61 3.38
C SER A 72 -8.73 9.64 2.21
N GLN A 73 -8.81 8.33 2.51
CA GLN A 73 -9.07 7.30 1.49
C GLN A 73 -10.44 7.47 0.81
N ILE A 74 -11.41 8.01 1.53
CA ILE A 74 -12.77 8.26 1.02
C ILE A 74 -12.95 9.78 1.01
N PRO A 75 -12.99 10.42 -0.17
CA PRO A 75 -13.25 11.85 -0.28
C PRO A 75 -14.64 12.21 0.23
N GLU A 76 -14.76 13.36 0.87
CA GLU A 76 -16.06 13.91 1.27
C GLU A 76 -16.90 14.24 0.04
N GLU A 77 -18.19 13.95 0.10
CA GLU A 77 -19.15 14.34 -0.94
C GLU A 77 -19.35 15.85 -0.88
N THR A 78 -19.21 16.52 -2.02
CA THR A 78 -19.42 17.96 -2.14
C THR A 78 -20.27 18.25 -3.36
N ASN A 79 -21.20 19.21 -3.23
CA ASN A 79 -22.00 19.68 -4.33
C ASN A 79 -21.23 20.75 -5.12
N GLY A 80 -21.24 20.65 -6.45
CA GLY A 80 -20.60 21.60 -7.35
C GLY A 80 -19.74 20.94 -8.43
N ILE A 81 -19.17 21.76 -9.28
CA ILE A 81 -18.26 21.32 -10.35
C ILE A 81 -16.83 21.17 -9.82
N VAL A 82 -16.03 20.35 -10.51
CA VAL A 82 -14.64 20.06 -10.12
C VAL A 82 -13.77 21.33 -10.06
N SER A 83 -13.97 22.25 -11.00
CA SER A 83 -13.26 23.54 -11.03
C SER A 83 -13.44 24.33 -9.73
N ASP A 84 -14.68 24.45 -9.25
CA ASP A 84 -14.99 25.18 -8.02
C ASP A 84 -14.41 24.47 -6.79
N TYR A 85 -14.50 23.13 -6.74
CA TYR A 85 -13.91 22.33 -5.68
C TYR A 85 -12.40 22.53 -5.55
N ILE A 86 -11.67 22.63 -6.68
CA ILE A 86 -10.24 22.87 -6.70
C ILE A 86 -9.91 24.32 -6.32
N LYS A 87 -10.67 25.31 -6.83
CA LYS A 87 -10.50 26.73 -6.48
C LYS A 87 -10.76 27.02 -5.01
N ASP A 88 -11.57 26.23 -4.34
CA ASP A 88 -11.79 26.31 -2.89
C ASP A 88 -10.49 26.20 -2.07
N ALA A 89 -9.42 25.62 -2.60
CA ALA A 89 -8.10 25.64 -1.98
C ALA A 89 -7.63 27.05 -1.64
N PHE A 90 -8.05 28.03 -2.44
CA PHE A 90 -7.70 29.44 -2.32
C PHE A 90 -8.84 30.32 -1.78
N LYS A 91 -9.86 29.71 -1.15
CA LYS A 91 -11.02 30.46 -0.65
C LYS A 91 -10.66 31.70 0.15
N PRO A 92 -9.71 31.68 1.12
CA PRO A 92 -9.31 32.90 1.86
C PRO A 92 -8.70 33.97 0.94
N LEU A 93 -7.98 33.57 -0.09
CA LEU A 93 -7.38 34.48 -1.07
C LEU A 93 -8.44 35.08 -2.00
N LEU A 94 -9.40 34.27 -2.45
CA LEU A 94 -10.52 34.70 -3.27
C LEU A 94 -11.44 35.68 -2.53
N GLU A 95 -11.63 35.50 -1.22
CA GLU A 95 -12.36 36.46 -0.36
C GLU A 95 -11.62 37.82 -0.30
N ILE A 96 -10.28 37.81 -0.24
CA ILE A 96 -9.49 39.04 -0.28
C ILE A 96 -9.61 39.69 -1.67
N LYS A 97 -9.54 38.93 -2.75
CA LYS A 97 -9.74 39.41 -4.13
C LYS A 97 -11.09 40.09 -4.30
N ASN A 98 -12.17 39.44 -3.85
CA ASN A 98 -13.52 40.01 -3.90
C ASN A 98 -13.64 41.33 -3.11
N LYS A 99 -12.97 41.41 -1.94
CA LYS A 99 -12.92 42.67 -1.16
C LYS A 99 -12.15 43.78 -1.89
N LEU A 100 -11.05 43.46 -2.56
CA LEU A 100 -10.31 44.40 -3.40
C LEU A 100 -11.17 44.93 -4.52
N GLU A 101 -11.85 44.07 -5.27
CA GLU A 101 -12.74 44.43 -6.37
C GLU A 101 -13.94 45.32 -5.92
N GLN A 102 -14.45 45.08 -4.71
CA GLN A 102 -15.49 45.94 -4.11
C GLN A 102 -14.92 47.32 -3.75
N LEU A 103 -13.77 47.35 -3.06
CA LEU A 103 -13.14 48.60 -2.68
C LEU A 103 -12.69 49.41 -3.90
N GLU A 104 -12.29 48.77 -4.99
CA GLU A 104 -11.92 49.41 -6.24
C GLU A 104 -13.11 50.12 -6.91
N LYS A 105 -14.30 49.56 -6.83
CA LYS A 105 -15.56 50.19 -7.29
C LYS A 105 -15.99 51.38 -6.44
N ASP A 106 -15.67 51.34 -5.15
CA ASP A 106 -16.03 52.35 -4.15
C ASP A 106 -14.87 53.37 -3.92
N LEU A 107 -13.79 53.28 -4.70
CA LEU A 107 -12.62 54.15 -4.57
C LEU A 107 -13.04 55.63 -4.84
N THR A 108 -13.25 56.34 -3.75
CA THR A 108 -13.39 57.81 -3.71
C THR A 108 -12.03 58.43 -3.37
N SER A 109 -11.86 59.72 -3.56
CA SER A 109 -10.62 60.45 -3.22
C SER A 109 -10.33 60.51 -1.70
N ASP A 110 -10.97 59.64 -0.92
CA ASP A 110 -10.78 59.58 0.53
C ASP A 110 -9.48 58.81 0.87
N ILE A 111 -8.54 59.49 1.53
CA ILE A 111 -7.24 58.97 1.95
C ILE A 111 -7.39 57.66 2.74
N LYS A 112 -8.41 57.55 3.61
CA LYS A 112 -8.64 56.33 4.39
C LYS A 112 -9.09 55.13 3.54
N ALA A 113 -9.82 55.37 2.45
CA ALA A 113 -10.21 54.29 1.53
C ALA A 113 -8.99 53.79 0.75
N ILE A 114 -8.09 54.69 0.36
CA ILE A 114 -6.85 54.34 -0.33
C ILE A 114 -5.91 53.55 0.58
N GLU A 115 -5.71 53.98 1.84
CA GLU A 115 -4.89 53.25 2.82
C GLU A 115 -5.43 51.81 3.07
N LYS A 116 -6.76 51.66 3.18
CA LYS A 116 -7.40 50.35 3.36
C LYS A 116 -7.21 49.46 2.14
N TYR A 117 -7.36 50.02 0.93
CA TYR A 117 -7.13 49.28 -0.31
C TYR A 117 -5.69 48.80 -0.40
N THR A 118 -4.70 49.71 -0.20
CA THR A 118 -3.27 49.39 -0.23
C THR A 118 -2.92 48.25 0.74
N LYS A 119 -3.41 48.32 1.97
CA LYS A 119 -3.15 47.28 2.98
C LYS A 119 -3.71 45.92 2.58
N ILE A 120 -4.91 45.87 2.02
CA ILE A 120 -5.53 44.61 1.56
C ILE A 120 -4.83 44.10 0.29
N GLN A 121 -4.38 44.99 -0.57
CA GLN A 121 -3.60 44.64 -1.76
C GLN A 121 -2.23 44.08 -1.39
N GLU A 122 -1.53 44.66 -0.42
CA GLU A 122 -0.30 44.07 0.12
C GLU A 122 -0.52 42.68 0.71
N ASP A 123 -1.60 42.48 1.44
CA ASP A 123 -1.97 41.14 1.97
C ASP A 123 -2.25 40.14 0.85
N PHE A 124 -2.93 40.56 -0.22
CA PHE A 124 -3.17 39.77 -1.41
C PHE A 124 -1.86 39.38 -2.11
N ILE A 125 -0.95 40.32 -2.30
CA ILE A 125 0.37 40.06 -2.90
C ILE A 125 1.19 39.09 -2.05
N ASN A 126 1.29 39.37 -0.75
CA ASN A 126 2.06 38.56 0.20
C ASN A 126 1.55 37.10 0.29
N LYS A 127 0.25 36.87 0.03
CA LYS A 127 -0.38 35.55 -0.02
C LYS A 127 -0.31 34.89 -1.41
N GLY A 128 0.43 35.48 -2.36
CA GLY A 128 0.61 34.92 -3.70
C GLY A 128 -0.59 35.10 -4.62
N GLY A 129 -1.34 36.21 -4.44
CA GLY A 129 -2.59 36.47 -5.16
C GLY A 129 -2.50 36.53 -6.68
N TYR A 130 -1.33 36.80 -7.25
CA TYR A 130 -1.11 36.78 -8.71
C TYR A 130 -0.56 35.43 -9.21
N GLU A 131 -0.17 34.51 -8.31
CA GLU A 131 0.47 33.24 -8.67
C GLU A 131 -0.48 32.04 -8.59
N TYR A 132 -1.63 32.16 -7.90
CA TYR A 132 -2.51 31.03 -7.62
C TYR A 132 -3.05 30.36 -8.89
N GLU A 133 -3.40 31.11 -9.94
CA GLU A 133 -3.88 30.57 -11.22
C GLU A 133 -2.78 29.77 -11.93
N THR A 134 -1.54 30.27 -11.88
CA THR A 134 -0.38 29.56 -12.42
C THR A 134 -0.09 28.28 -11.65
N LYS A 135 -0.23 28.30 -10.31
CA LYS A 135 -0.08 27.10 -9.47
C LYS A 135 -1.15 26.05 -9.81
N ILE A 136 -2.42 26.48 -9.95
CA ILE A 136 -3.51 25.60 -10.38
C ILE A 136 -3.17 24.97 -11.73
N SER A 137 -2.85 25.78 -12.75
CA SER A 137 -2.56 25.30 -14.10
C SER A 137 -1.40 24.31 -14.14
N LYS A 138 -0.32 24.53 -13.37
CA LYS A 138 0.81 23.62 -13.27
C LYS A 138 0.43 22.26 -12.69
N ILE A 139 -0.36 22.23 -11.60
CA ILE A 139 -0.77 20.98 -10.98
C ILE A 139 -1.79 20.24 -11.86
N LEU A 140 -2.75 20.95 -12.45
CA LEU A 140 -3.72 20.35 -13.38
C LEU A 140 -3.03 19.70 -14.57
N ALA A 141 -2.05 20.38 -15.17
CA ALA A 141 -1.25 19.82 -16.27
C ALA A 141 -0.46 18.58 -15.85
N ALA A 142 0.13 18.59 -14.66
CA ALA A 142 0.89 17.45 -14.13
C ALA A 142 0.00 16.21 -13.87
N PHE A 143 -1.24 16.43 -13.45
CA PHE A 143 -2.22 15.36 -13.24
C PHE A 143 -3.05 15.06 -14.50
N GLU A 144 -2.74 15.70 -15.64
CA GLU A 144 -3.44 15.50 -16.91
C GLU A 144 -4.97 15.68 -16.77
N ILE A 145 -5.40 16.69 -15.98
CA ILE A 145 -6.83 17.02 -15.80
C ILE A 145 -7.28 17.84 -17.00
N THR A 146 -8.31 17.35 -17.70
CA THR A 146 -8.87 18.02 -18.87
C THR A 146 -9.94 19.06 -18.50
N ASP A 147 -10.16 20.05 -19.38
CA ASP A 147 -11.22 21.06 -19.18
C ASP A 147 -12.60 20.39 -19.08
N GLU A 148 -12.85 19.33 -19.85
CA GLU A 148 -14.08 18.53 -19.74
C GLU A 148 -14.29 17.96 -18.33
N MET A 149 -13.23 17.49 -17.68
CA MET A 149 -13.29 16.99 -16.31
C MET A 149 -13.56 18.12 -15.31
N LEU A 150 -13.02 19.31 -15.52
CA LEU A 150 -13.23 20.49 -14.66
C LEU A 150 -14.68 20.97 -14.64
N GLU A 151 -15.41 20.78 -15.74
CA GLU A 151 -16.83 21.14 -15.86
C GLU A 151 -17.79 20.08 -15.30
N ARG A 152 -17.32 18.86 -15.03
CA ARG A 152 -18.16 17.78 -14.49
C ARG A 152 -18.53 18.05 -13.03
N ASN A 153 -19.71 17.53 -12.63
CA ASN A 153 -20.13 17.52 -11.24
C ASN A 153 -19.21 16.57 -10.43
N PHE A 154 -18.70 17.04 -9.29
CA PHE A 154 -17.78 16.27 -8.43
C PHE A 154 -18.37 14.93 -8.00
N ASN A 155 -19.69 14.88 -7.73
CA ASN A 155 -20.35 13.64 -7.32
C ASN A 155 -20.45 12.60 -8.45
N SER A 156 -20.38 13.02 -9.71
CA SER A 156 -20.40 12.12 -10.89
C SER A 156 -19.04 11.46 -11.17
N LEU A 157 -17.99 11.88 -10.49
CA LEU A 157 -16.67 11.31 -10.64
C LEU A 157 -16.57 9.91 -10.03
N SER A 158 -15.72 9.06 -10.60
CA SER A 158 -15.31 7.80 -9.98
C SER A 158 -14.56 8.04 -8.67
N GLY A 159 -14.50 7.05 -7.79
CA GLY A 159 -13.76 7.16 -6.52
C GLY A 159 -12.32 7.57 -6.70
N GLY A 160 -11.64 7.01 -7.72
CA GLY A 160 -10.25 7.38 -8.02
C GLY A 160 -10.11 8.82 -8.52
N GLU A 161 -11.00 9.31 -9.39
CA GLU A 161 -11.02 10.71 -9.84
C GLU A 161 -11.28 11.68 -8.68
N LYS A 162 -12.20 11.34 -7.77
CA LYS A 162 -12.44 12.11 -6.54
C LYS A 162 -11.20 12.22 -5.67
N THR A 163 -10.49 11.11 -5.48
CA THR A 163 -9.24 11.08 -4.69
C THR A 163 -8.17 11.96 -5.33
N ILE A 164 -8.02 11.91 -6.66
CA ILE A 164 -7.07 12.77 -7.40
C ILE A 164 -7.43 14.26 -7.23
N CYS A 165 -8.69 14.64 -7.38
CA CYS A 165 -9.12 16.02 -7.19
C CYS A 165 -8.90 16.51 -5.75
N SER A 166 -9.14 15.63 -4.75
CA SER A 166 -8.89 15.93 -3.35
C SER A 166 -7.40 16.10 -3.05
N LEU A 167 -6.55 15.25 -3.65
CA LEU A 167 -5.10 15.40 -3.55
C LEU A 167 -4.64 16.72 -4.17
N ILE A 168 -5.11 17.08 -5.37
CA ILE A 168 -4.78 18.35 -6.04
C ILE A 168 -5.17 19.53 -5.15
N LYS A 169 -6.40 19.57 -4.63
CA LYS A 169 -6.87 20.62 -3.72
C LYS A 169 -5.96 20.75 -2.49
N LEU A 170 -5.60 19.63 -1.89
CA LEU A 170 -4.75 19.58 -0.72
C LEU A 170 -3.32 20.10 -1.00
N LEU A 171 -2.73 19.72 -2.14
CA LEU A 171 -1.40 20.18 -2.55
C LEU A 171 -1.39 21.68 -2.85
N LEU A 172 -2.48 22.23 -3.40
CA LEU A 172 -2.64 23.66 -3.64
C LEU A 172 -2.78 24.48 -2.35
N GLN A 173 -3.31 23.90 -1.28
CA GLN A 173 -3.41 24.54 0.03
C GLN A 173 -2.06 24.73 0.73
N GLU A 174 -1.04 23.97 0.36
CA GLU A 174 0.31 24.00 0.93
C GLU A 174 0.32 24.03 2.48
N PRO A 175 -0.37 23.13 3.19
CA PRO A 175 -0.46 23.18 4.65
C PRO A 175 0.90 22.93 5.31
N ASP A 176 1.15 23.46 6.53
CA ASP A 176 2.40 23.21 7.26
C ASP A 176 2.65 21.73 7.58
N ILE A 177 1.56 20.98 7.83
CA ILE A 177 1.58 19.53 8.07
C ILE A 177 0.67 18.86 7.05
N LEU A 178 1.25 17.96 6.27
CA LEU A 178 0.57 17.21 5.21
C LEU A 178 0.44 15.74 5.63
N LEU A 179 -0.80 15.27 5.74
CA LEU A 179 -1.14 13.89 6.10
C LEU A 179 -1.71 13.19 4.88
N LEU A 180 -1.03 12.15 4.41
CA LEU A 180 -1.38 11.43 3.19
C LEU A 180 -1.69 9.95 3.52
N ASP A 181 -2.94 9.53 3.30
CA ASP A 181 -3.38 8.15 3.47
C ASP A 181 -3.53 7.49 2.09
N GLU A 182 -2.58 6.61 1.74
CA GLU A 182 -2.47 5.90 0.46
C GLU A 182 -2.54 6.83 -0.78
N PRO A 183 -1.67 7.88 -0.87
CA PRO A 183 -1.76 8.87 -1.94
C PRO A 183 -1.41 8.35 -3.33
N THR A 184 -0.75 7.20 -3.42
CA THR A 184 -0.34 6.56 -4.69
C THR A 184 -1.45 5.73 -5.33
N ASN A 185 -2.53 5.43 -4.59
CA ASN A 185 -3.66 4.69 -5.14
C ASN A 185 -4.31 5.50 -6.28
N HIS A 186 -4.66 4.82 -7.35
CA HIS A 186 -5.28 5.39 -8.56
C HIS A 186 -4.39 6.34 -9.38
N LEU A 187 -3.12 6.56 -8.97
CA LEU A 187 -2.16 7.32 -9.76
C LEU A 187 -1.39 6.38 -10.69
N ASP A 188 -1.16 6.84 -11.92
CA ASP A 188 -0.20 6.19 -12.80
C ASP A 188 1.24 6.58 -12.46
N ILE A 189 2.19 5.88 -13.06
CA ILE A 189 3.61 6.03 -12.74
C ILE A 189 4.10 7.48 -12.93
N LYS A 190 3.64 8.19 -13.95
CA LYS A 190 4.05 9.59 -14.21
C LYS A 190 3.57 10.53 -13.11
N ARG A 191 2.31 10.36 -12.67
CA ARG A 191 1.74 11.16 -11.58
C ARG A 191 2.42 10.87 -10.25
N ILE A 192 2.78 9.60 -10.00
CA ILE A 192 3.55 9.20 -8.80
C ILE A 192 4.93 9.87 -8.83
N GLU A 193 5.66 9.85 -9.95
CA GLU A 193 6.97 10.50 -10.10
C GLU A 193 6.88 12.02 -9.88
N TRP A 194 5.82 12.64 -10.38
CA TRP A 194 5.59 14.05 -10.12
C TRP A 194 5.34 14.33 -8.63
N LEU A 195 4.52 13.52 -7.98
CA LEU A 195 4.23 13.63 -6.55
C LEU A 195 5.49 13.45 -5.69
N GLU A 196 6.37 12.51 -6.05
CA GLU A 196 7.69 12.32 -5.41
C GLU A 196 8.52 13.60 -5.45
N ASN A 197 8.63 14.20 -6.65
CA ASN A 197 9.41 15.43 -6.85
C ASN A 197 8.79 16.60 -6.07
N TYR A 198 7.46 16.72 -6.06
CA TYR A 198 6.75 17.73 -5.30
C TYR A 198 7.02 17.57 -3.80
N LEU A 199 6.83 16.37 -3.25
CA LEU A 199 7.04 16.10 -1.84
C LEU A 199 8.51 16.25 -1.42
N ASN A 200 9.47 15.93 -2.30
CA ASN A 200 10.88 16.15 -2.04
C ASN A 200 11.24 17.64 -1.91
N SER A 201 10.58 18.51 -2.64
CA SER A 201 10.75 19.96 -2.55
C SER A 201 9.89 20.62 -1.46
N TYR A 202 8.94 19.88 -0.89
CA TYR A 202 8.02 20.39 0.12
C TYR A 202 8.72 20.72 1.43
N LYS A 203 8.51 21.94 1.95
CA LYS A 203 9.19 22.46 3.16
C LYS A 203 8.46 22.10 4.48
N GLY A 204 7.18 21.76 4.39
CA GLY A 204 6.36 21.35 5.54
C GLY A 204 6.68 19.94 6.02
N THR A 205 6.07 19.56 7.13
CA THR A 205 6.13 18.21 7.69
C THR A 205 5.17 17.30 6.93
N VAL A 206 5.62 16.10 6.56
CA VAL A 206 4.79 15.15 5.80
C VAL A 206 4.70 13.83 6.55
N ILE A 207 3.48 13.30 6.71
CA ILE A 207 3.25 11.96 7.22
C ILE A 207 2.52 11.16 6.15
N ILE A 208 3.08 10.02 5.78
CA ILE A 208 2.60 9.19 4.69
C ILE A 208 2.28 7.80 5.21
N VAL A 209 1.08 7.33 4.93
CA VAL A 209 0.72 5.92 4.95
C VAL A 209 0.69 5.46 3.51
N SER A 210 1.53 4.52 3.13
CA SER A 210 1.53 3.93 1.78
C SER A 210 2.08 2.52 1.79
N HIS A 211 1.60 1.73 0.85
CA HIS A 211 2.12 0.41 0.53
C HIS A 211 3.08 0.43 -0.67
N ASP A 212 3.30 1.57 -1.31
CA ASP A 212 4.28 1.74 -2.38
C ASP A 212 5.69 1.93 -1.79
N ARG A 213 6.46 0.83 -1.77
CA ARG A 213 7.81 0.79 -1.19
C ARG A 213 8.78 1.72 -1.92
N TYR A 214 8.65 1.83 -3.24
CA TYR A 214 9.52 2.66 -4.08
C TYR A 214 9.27 4.16 -3.84
N PHE A 215 8.00 4.53 -3.72
CA PHE A 215 7.58 5.88 -3.35
C PHE A 215 8.10 6.28 -1.96
N LEU A 216 7.91 5.39 -0.97
CA LEU A 216 8.40 5.65 0.39
C LEU A 216 9.92 5.80 0.41
N ASP A 217 10.65 4.95 -0.32
CA ASP A 217 12.12 4.98 -0.34
C ASP A 217 12.69 6.29 -0.88
N LYS A 218 11.99 6.93 -1.84
CA LYS A 218 12.39 8.21 -2.42
C LYS A 218 12.00 9.44 -1.61
N VAL A 219 10.93 9.38 -0.82
CA VAL A 219 10.35 10.56 -0.18
C VAL A 219 10.68 10.64 1.30
N VAL A 220 10.69 9.50 2.03
CA VAL A 220 10.76 9.55 3.49
C VAL A 220 12.20 9.46 4.00
N ASN A 221 12.42 10.12 5.14
CA ASN A 221 13.70 10.09 5.87
C ASN A 221 13.57 9.47 7.28
N LYS A 222 12.36 9.07 7.67
CA LYS A 222 12.08 8.41 8.94
C LYS A 222 10.90 7.48 8.78
N VAL A 223 10.94 6.33 9.42
CA VAL A 223 9.88 5.32 9.38
C VAL A 223 9.42 5.00 10.79
N PHE A 224 8.10 5.02 11.00
CA PHE A 224 7.46 4.49 12.19
C PHE A 224 6.78 3.16 11.85
N LEU A 225 7.18 2.11 12.55
CA LEU A 225 6.55 0.79 12.46
C LEU A 225 5.55 0.61 13.60
N LEU A 226 4.28 0.53 13.24
CA LEU A 226 3.20 0.27 14.18
C LEU A 226 3.02 -1.24 14.38
N THR A 227 3.28 -1.71 15.58
CA THR A 227 3.19 -3.11 16.00
C THR A 227 2.13 -3.28 17.09
N LYS A 228 1.80 -4.52 17.44
CA LYS A 228 0.92 -4.80 18.59
C LYS A 228 1.54 -4.38 19.94
N ARG A 229 2.85 -4.19 20.00
CA ARG A 229 3.60 -3.80 21.21
C ARG A 229 3.77 -2.29 21.35
N GLY A 230 3.29 -1.51 20.38
CA GLY A 230 3.48 -0.07 20.30
C GLY A 230 4.11 0.36 18.99
N ILE A 231 4.85 1.46 19.01
CA ILE A 231 5.48 2.04 17.83
C ILE A 231 7.00 2.01 17.94
N GLU A 232 7.66 1.71 16.83
CA GLU A 232 9.12 1.70 16.71
C GLU A 232 9.55 2.72 15.66
N SER A 233 10.63 3.45 15.92
CA SER A 233 11.14 4.47 15.00
C SER A 233 12.48 4.07 14.39
N TYR A 234 12.61 4.29 13.08
CA TYR A 234 13.81 4.05 12.30
C TYR A 234 14.19 5.34 11.56
N PHE A 235 15.45 5.79 11.71
CA PHE A 235 15.95 6.98 11.03
C PHE A 235 16.62 6.57 9.72
N GLY A 236 15.98 6.89 8.60
CA GLY A 236 16.42 6.54 7.26
C GLY A 236 15.25 6.33 6.32
N ASN A 237 15.55 5.96 5.07
CA ASN A 237 14.55 5.63 4.08
C ASN A 237 13.95 4.22 4.30
N TYR A 238 13.02 3.82 3.43
CA TYR A 238 12.35 2.54 3.54
C TYR A 238 13.31 1.34 3.39
N SER A 239 14.26 1.42 2.47
CA SER A 239 15.29 0.36 2.27
C SER A 239 16.17 0.16 3.51
N TYR A 240 16.55 1.25 4.18
CA TYR A 240 17.28 1.19 5.45
C TYR A 240 16.43 0.52 6.54
N PHE A 241 15.16 0.92 6.66
CA PHE A 241 14.21 0.32 7.60
C PHE A 241 14.13 -1.20 7.43
N ILE A 242 13.99 -1.70 6.19
CA ILE A 242 13.87 -3.15 5.94
C ILE A 242 15.10 -3.89 6.45
N LYS A 243 16.31 -3.41 6.11
CA LYS A 243 17.57 -4.04 6.56
C LYS A 243 17.71 -4.05 8.08
N GLU A 244 17.41 -2.92 8.71
CA GLU A 244 17.54 -2.79 10.17
C GLU A 244 16.49 -3.64 10.92
N ASN A 245 15.26 -3.68 10.42
CA ASN A 245 14.21 -4.52 10.97
C ASN A 245 14.54 -6.02 10.84
N GLU A 246 15.11 -6.45 9.70
CA GLU A 246 15.56 -7.83 9.51
C GLU A 246 16.69 -8.18 10.48
N ASN A 247 17.69 -7.31 10.62
CA ASN A 247 18.79 -7.49 11.57
C ASN A 247 18.27 -7.62 13.00
N ARG A 248 17.35 -6.74 13.40
CA ARG A 248 16.75 -6.76 14.73
C ARG A 248 15.98 -8.06 14.98
N LEU A 249 15.14 -8.47 14.03
CA LEU A 249 14.42 -9.74 14.12
C LEU A 249 15.37 -10.94 14.24
N MET A 250 16.48 -10.96 13.50
CA MET A 250 17.50 -12.00 13.62
C MET A 250 18.13 -12.03 15.02
N LEU A 251 18.42 -10.87 15.60
CA LEU A 251 18.97 -10.76 16.96
C LEU A 251 17.94 -11.23 18.01
N GLU A 252 16.68 -10.85 17.88
CA GLU A 252 15.59 -11.31 18.75
C GLU A 252 15.42 -12.84 18.67
N PHE A 253 15.46 -13.41 17.46
CA PHE A 253 15.42 -14.88 17.29
C PHE A 253 16.60 -15.57 17.93
N LYS A 254 17.79 -15.02 17.81
CA LYS A 254 19.00 -15.57 18.45
C LYS A 254 18.86 -15.54 19.96
N ALA A 255 18.46 -14.39 20.53
CA ALA A 255 18.25 -14.25 21.97
C ALA A 255 17.18 -15.21 22.49
N TYR A 256 16.07 -15.35 21.78
CA TYR A 256 15.03 -16.32 22.11
C TYR A 256 15.54 -17.76 22.09
N LYS A 257 16.24 -18.18 21.03
CA LYS A 257 16.82 -19.54 20.93
C LYS A 257 17.82 -19.82 22.05
N ASP A 258 18.66 -18.86 22.37
CA ASP A 258 19.65 -19.02 23.44
C ASP A 258 18.97 -19.10 24.81
N GLN A 259 17.93 -18.31 25.06
CA GLN A 259 17.13 -18.44 26.27
C GLN A 259 16.41 -19.80 26.35
N GLN A 260 15.83 -20.30 25.24
CA GLN A 260 15.19 -21.61 25.23
C GLN A 260 16.18 -22.74 25.58
N LYS A 261 17.43 -22.68 25.08
CA LYS A 261 18.48 -23.65 25.46
C LYS A 261 18.75 -23.63 26.97
N ILE A 262 18.81 -22.42 27.57
CA ILE A 262 19.00 -22.26 29.02
C ILE A 262 17.82 -22.86 29.78
N ILE A 263 16.58 -22.55 29.37
CA ILE A 263 15.36 -23.08 29.99
C ILE A 263 15.33 -24.62 29.91
N GLU A 264 15.64 -25.20 28.76
CA GLU A 264 15.70 -26.65 28.58
C GLU A 264 16.81 -27.30 29.41
N ALA A 265 17.99 -26.67 29.52
CA ALA A 265 19.06 -27.15 30.37
C ALA A 265 18.65 -27.15 31.86
N MET A 266 17.98 -26.08 32.32
CA MET A 266 17.45 -26.01 33.69
C MET A 266 16.39 -27.09 33.93
N LYS A 267 15.43 -27.28 33.01
CA LYS A 267 14.39 -28.34 33.11
C LYS A 267 15.03 -29.74 33.18
N ARG A 268 16.03 -30.01 32.34
CA ARG A 268 16.78 -31.30 32.36
C ARG A 268 17.51 -31.49 33.68
N SER A 269 18.14 -30.44 34.22
CA SER A 269 18.83 -30.50 35.52
C SER A 269 17.83 -30.78 36.68
N ILE A 270 16.67 -30.11 36.70
CA ILE A 270 15.60 -30.34 37.67
C ILE A 270 15.15 -31.78 37.60
N LYS A 271 14.85 -32.30 36.40
CA LYS A 271 14.41 -33.70 36.21
C LYS A 271 15.44 -34.69 36.75
N ARG A 272 16.72 -34.51 36.37
CA ARG A 272 17.82 -35.35 36.82
C ARG A 272 18.02 -35.29 38.34
N LEU A 273 17.92 -34.13 38.97
CA LEU A 273 18.06 -33.97 40.43
C LEU A 273 16.88 -34.64 41.15
N ARG A 274 15.68 -34.59 40.62
CA ARG A 274 14.50 -35.31 41.18
C ARG A 274 14.61 -36.82 41.04
N GLU A 275 15.12 -37.33 39.92
CA GLU A 275 15.42 -38.75 39.72
C GLU A 275 16.47 -39.23 40.71
N PHE A 276 17.58 -38.48 40.91
CA PHE A 276 18.58 -38.82 41.93
C PHE A 276 18.04 -38.77 43.35
N ALA A 277 17.19 -37.79 43.68
CA ALA A 277 16.52 -37.73 44.98
C ALA A 277 15.67 -38.96 45.28
N HIS A 278 14.96 -39.45 44.26
CA HIS A 278 14.16 -40.71 44.36
C HIS A 278 15.05 -41.96 44.61
N LEU A 279 16.21 -42.01 43.93
CA LEU A 279 17.11 -43.14 44.05
C LEU A 279 17.84 -43.19 45.41
N CYS A 280 18.12 -42.04 46.06
CA CYS A 280 18.84 -41.95 47.32
C CYS A 280 17.97 -42.21 48.57
N GLY A 281 16.64 -42.35 48.44
CA GLY A 281 15.70 -42.58 49.57
C GLY A 281 15.75 -41.48 50.64
N ASP A 282 15.19 -41.75 51.83
CA ASP A 282 15.00 -40.76 52.88
C ASP A 282 16.30 -40.20 53.49
N SER A 283 17.44 -40.91 53.37
CA SER A 283 18.69 -40.53 54.02
C SER A 283 19.57 -39.52 53.24
N GLY A 284 19.29 -39.21 51.98
CA GLY A 284 20.13 -38.33 51.15
C GLY A 284 19.35 -37.54 50.08
N GLY A 285 18.11 -37.85 49.83
CA GLY A 285 17.28 -37.27 48.77
C GLY A 285 16.97 -35.77 48.96
N GLU A 286 16.88 -35.33 50.24
CA GLU A 286 16.50 -33.94 50.59
C GLU A 286 17.41 -32.85 50.00
N ILE A 287 18.69 -33.11 49.93
CA ILE A 287 19.68 -32.16 49.36
C ILE A 287 19.41 -31.95 47.86
N PHE A 288 19.07 -33.02 47.13
CA PHE A 288 18.76 -32.94 45.70
C PHE A 288 17.43 -32.25 45.44
N TYR A 289 16.40 -32.49 46.30
CA TYR A 289 15.16 -31.76 46.24
C TYR A 289 15.34 -30.26 46.48
N ARG A 290 16.15 -29.85 47.51
CA ARG A 290 16.45 -28.43 47.76
C ARG A 290 17.17 -27.78 46.58
N ARG A 291 18.12 -28.49 45.94
CA ARG A 291 18.82 -27.99 44.73
C ARG A 291 17.84 -27.87 43.54
N ALA A 292 16.96 -28.86 43.32
CA ALA A 292 15.93 -28.78 42.28
C ALA A 292 15.02 -27.57 42.49
N ALA A 293 14.50 -27.37 43.72
CA ALA A 293 13.64 -26.26 44.08
C ALA A 293 14.34 -24.90 43.89
N SER A 294 15.66 -24.83 44.16
CA SER A 294 16.43 -23.61 43.90
C SER A 294 16.48 -23.26 42.40
N ILE A 295 16.70 -24.26 41.53
CA ILE A 295 16.70 -24.05 40.08
C ILE A 295 15.29 -23.70 39.56
N GLU A 296 14.23 -24.31 40.13
CA GLU A 296 12.85 -23.97 39.80
C GLU A 296 12.52 -22.51 40.11
N LYS A 297 12.85 -22.04 41.32
CA LYS A 297 12.71 -20.62 41.68
C LYS A 297 13.44 -19.68 40.73
N ARG A 298 14.62 -20.11 40.25
CA ARG A 298 15.36 -19.33 39.27
C ARG A 298 14.68 -19.34 37.89
N LEU A 299 14.09 -20.46 37.47
CA LEU A 299 13.33 -20.60 36.24
C LEU A 299 12.04 -19.78 36.27
N GLU A 300 11.34 -19.72 37.42
CA GLU A 300 10.13 -18.91 37.61
C GLU A 300 10.41 -17.40 37.56
N LYS A 301 11.58 -17.00 38.08
CA LYS A 301 12.01 -15.58 38.05
C LYS A 301 12.56 -15.14 36.70
N LEU A 302 12.79 -16.06 35.78
CA LEU A 302 13.34 -15.75 34.47
C LEU A 302 12.24 -15.12 33.61
N GLU A 303 12.43 -13.87 33.21
CA GLU A 303 11.56 -13.19 32.28
C GLU A 303 11.61 -13.93 30.92
N LYS A 304 10.50 -14.55 30.55
CA LYS A 304 10.43 -15.34 29.32
C LYS A 304 10.25 -14.40 28.12
N LEU A 305 11.18 -14.49 27.18
CA LEU A 305 11.06 -13.81 25.90
C LEU A 305 9.94 -14.45 25.09
N ASP A 306 9.07 -13.63 24.51
CA ASP A 306 8.08 -14.10 23.55
C ASP A 306 8.78 -14.58 22.28
N LYS A 307 8.23 -15.61 21.66
CA LYS A 307 8.72 -16.07 20.35
C LYS A 307 8.50 -14.95 19.33
N PRO A 308 9.59 -14.44 18.69
CA PRO A 308 9.45 -13.47 17.63
C PRO A 308 8.56 -14.03 16.50
N GLN A 309 7.75 -13.18 15.88
CA GLN A 309 6.93 -13.63 14.75
C GLN A 309 7.84 -13.92 13.55
N GLU A 310 7.95 -15.17 13.16
CA GLU A 310 8.58 -15.54 11.89
C GLU A 310 7.75 -14.97 10.74
N LYS A 311 8.36 -14.19 9.86
CA LYS A 311 7.82 -14.00 8.52
C LYS A 311 7.82 -15.38 7.87
N LYS A 312 6.64 -15.98 7.73
CA LYS A 312 6.51 -17.25 7.02
C LYS A 312 6.72 -16.96 5.54
N LEU A 313 7.93 -17.19 5.06
CA LEU A 313 8.22 -17.25 3.64
C LEU A 313 7.41 -18.40 3.06
N LEU A 314 6.50 -18.08 2.16
CA LEU A 314 5.71 -19.07 1.47
C LEU A 314 6.54 -19.62 0.31
N ASN A 315 7.03 -20.84 0.47
CA ASN A 315 7.47 -21.62 -0.68
C ASN A 315 6.20 -22.20 -1.33
N VAL A 316 5.74 -21.55 -2.37
CA VAL A 316 4.63 -22.02 -3.20
C VAL A 316 5.23 -22.86 -4.31
N ASP A 317 4.97 -24.16 -4.29
CA ASP A 317 5.47 -25.07 -5.32
C ASP A 317 4.52 -25.07 -6.53
N PHE A 318 5.02 -24.62 -7.67
CA PHE A 318 4.32 -24.62 -8.97
C PHE A 318 4.75 -25.79 -9.87
N SER A 319 5.24 -26.90 -9.32
CA SER A 319 6.03 -27.92 -10.01
C SER A 319 5.35 -28.67 -11.15
N ASP A 320 4.04 -28.62 -11.32
CA ASP A 320 3.31 -29.51 -12.24
C ASP A 320 2.57 -28.81 -13.39
N GLN A 321 3.19 -27.81 -14.02
CA GLN A 321 2.55 -27.12 -15.14
C GLN A 321 2.82 -27.78 -16.49
N SER A 322 1.76 -27.94 -17.29
CA SER A 322 1.90 -28.40 -18.68
C SER A 322 2.60 -27.33 -19.52
N ARG A 323 3.60 -27.72 -20.29
CA ARG A 323 4.32 -26.84 -21.24
C ARG A 323 3.37 -26.32 -22.31
N THR A 324 3.40 -25.02 -22.59
CA THR A 324 2.73 -24.38 -23.73
C THR A 324 3.57 -24.49 -24.98
N GLY A 325 3.00 -24.18 -26.16
CA GLY A 325 3.77 -23.88 -27.36
C GLY A 325 4.73 -22.70 -27.14
N HIS A 326 5.65 -22.48 -28.08
CA HIS A 326 6.63 -21.38 -28.01
C HIS A 326 5.93 -20.01 -27.98
N ASN A 327 4.98 -19.79 -28.89
CA ASN A 327 4.16 -18.58 -28.95
C ASN A 327 2.94 -18.76 -28.05
N VAL A 328 2.78 -17.90 -27.05
CA VAL A 328 1.67 -17.94 -26.08
C VAL A 328 0.55 -17.00 -26.49
N LEU A 329 0.88 -15.80 -26.93
CA LEU A 329 -0.06 -14.77 -27.35
C LEU A 329 0.49 -14.02 -28.56
N THR A 330 -0.34 -13.83 -29.58
CA THR A 330 0.02 -13.06 -30.77
C THR A 330 -1.12 -12.10 -31.12
N LEU A 331 -0.80 -10.81 -31.21
CA LEU A 331 -1.65 -9.76 -31.75
C LEU A 331 -1.14 -9.40 -33.14
N ASN A 332 -2.00 -9.48 -34.16
CA ASN A 332 -1.67 -9.11 -35.54
C ASN A 332 -2.62 -8.02 -36.02
N ASN A 333 -2.07 -6.85 -36.36
CA ASN A 333 -2.83 -5.70 -36.87
C ASN A 333 -4.04 -5.40 -35.98
N PHE A 334 -3.86 -5.49 -34.67
CA PHE A 334 -4.94 -5.27 -33.69
C PHE A 334 -5.35 -3.80 -33.70
N ASN A 335 -6.65 -3.57 -33.92
CA ASN A 335 -7.28 -2.26 -33.87
C ASN A 335 -8.42 -2.30 -32.86
N LEU A 336 -8.51 -1.27 -32.03
CA LEU A 336 -9.62 -1.12 -31.10
C LEU A 336 -9.98 0.35 -30.96
N SER A 337 -11.24 0.66 -31.25
CA SER A 337 -11.79 2.02 -31.14
C SER A 337 -13.14 2.01 -30.45
N PHE A 338 -13.40 3.03 -29.68
CA PHE A 338 -14.71 3.39 -29.16
C PHE A 338 -15.24 4.63 -29.92
N PRO A 339 -16.52 4.96 -29.83
CA PRO A 339 -17.10 6.07 -30.60
C PRO A 339 -16.30 7.39 -30.52
N ASN A 340 -15.69 7.68 -29.37
CA ASN A 340 -14.98 8.93 -29.13
C ASN A 340 -13.46 8.77 -28.96
N LYS A 341 -12.91 7.53 -29.04
CA LYS A 341 -11.48 7.32 -28.74
C LYS A 341 -10.92 6.09 -29.45
N VAL A 342 -9.85 6.27 -30.20
CA VAL A 342 -9.05 5.16 -30.74
C VAL A 342 -8.00 4.76 -29.71
N LEU A 343 -8.05 3.50 -29.24
CA LEU A 343 -7.12 2.97 -28.24
C LEU A 343 -5.92 2.28 -28.88
N PHE A 344 -6.15 1.45 -29.92
CA PHE A 344 -5.08 0.72 -30.59
C PHE A 344 -5.22 0.86 -32.11
N GLU A 345 -4.10 1.02 -32.78
CA GLU A 345 -4.04 1.14 -34.24
C GLU A 345 -2.89 0.28 -34.80
N LYS A 346 -3.23 -0.71 -35.64
CA LYS A 346 -2.30 -1.65 -36.30
C LYS A 346 -1.23 -2.21 -35.35
N THR A 347 -1.63 -2.52 -34.12
CA THR A 347 -0.72 -2.96 -33.07
C THR A 347 -0.33 -4.41 -33.29
N LYS A 348 0.96 -4.71 -33.09
CA LYS A 348 1.53 -6.06 -33.11
C LYS A 348 2.18 -6.34 -31.76
N LEU A 349 1.99 -7.57 -31.26
CA LEU A 349 2.62 -8.03 -30.02
C LEU A 349 2.77 -9.55 -30.10
N GLU A 350 3.92 -10.05 -29.66
CA GLU A 350 4.17 -11.46 -29.47
C GLU A 350 4.69 -11.71 -28.06
N LEU A 351 4.07 -12.66 -27.37
CA LEU A 351 4.50 -13.16 -26.07
C LEU A 351 4.91 -14.62 -26.19
N TYR A 352 6.09 -14.91 -25.67
CA TYR A 352 6.67 -16.25 -25.71
C TYR A 352 6.58 -16.97 -24.38
N TYR A 353 6.80 -18.27 -24.41
CA TYR A 353 6.80 -19.12 -23.23
C TYR A 353 7.80 -18.66 -22.17
N LYS A 354 7.36 -18.59 -20.91
CA LYS A 354 8.10 -18.09 -19.73
C LYS A 354 8.38 -16.58 -19.69
N GLU A 355 7.89 -15.81 -20.64
CA GLU A 355 7.96 -14.36 -20.50
C GLU A 355 7.00 -13.87 -19.42
N LYS A 356 7.48 -12.96 -18.57
CA LYS A 356 6.68 -12.24 -17.58
C LYS A 356 6.63 -10.78 -18.01
N ALA A 357 5.54 -10.41 -18.67
CA ALA A 357 5.39 -9.11 -19.32
C ALA A 357 4.46 -8.20 -18.53
N CYS A 358 4.95 -7.01 -18.19
CA CYS A 358 4.16 -5.97 -17.54
C CYS A 358 3.68 -4.94 -18.56
N ILE A 359 2.36 -4.66 -18.59
CA ILE A 359 1.78 -3.58 -19.39
C ILE A 359 1.83 -2.30 -18.56
N ILE A 360 2.52 -1.27 -19.07
CA ILE A 360 2.58 0.06 -18.48
C ILE A 360 2.05 1.11 -19.45
N GLY A 361 1.55 2.21 -18.94
CA GLY A 361 1.03 3.33 -19.73
C GLY A 361 0.08 4.22 -18.92
N PRO A 362 -0.29 5.39 -19.45
CA PRO A 362 -1.19 6.33 -18.77
C PRO A 362 -2.54 5.69 -18.41
N ASN A 363 -3.24 6.28 -17.44
CA ASN A 363 -4.61 5.89 -17.14
C ASN A 363 -5.50 6.18 -18.36
N GLY A 364 -6.44 5.26 -18.66
CA GLY A 364 -7.30 5.36 -19.84
C GLY A 364 -6.60 5.08 -21.19
N SER A 365 -5.36 4.55 -21.20
CA SER A 365 -4.68 4.11 -22.43
C SER A 365 -5.19 2.79 -23.01
N GLY A 366 -6.05 2.07 -22.28
CA GLY A 366 -6.66 0.82 -22.75
C GLY A 366 -6.01 -0.46 -22.21
N LYS A 367 -5.22 -0.39 -21.13
CA LYS A 367 -4.56 -1.55 -20.50
C LYS A 367 -5.55 -2.67 -20.14
N THR A 368 -6.51 -2.37 -19.28
CA THR A 368 -7.57 -3.33 -18.88
C THR A 368 -8.45 -3.75 -20.06
N THR A 369 -8.69 -2.84 -21.02
CA THR A 369 -9.46 -3.16 -22.22
C THR A 369 -8.74 -4.18 -23.07
N LEU A 370 -7.42 -4.07 -23.24
CA LEU A 370 -6.61 -5.07 -23.94
C LEU A 370 -6.72 -6.45 -23.27
N ILE A 371 -6.65 -6.51 -21.94
CA ILE A 371 -6.85 -7.77 -21.21
C ILE A 371 -8.24 -8.35 -21.51
N LYS A 372 -9.31 -7.53 -21.46
CA LYS A 372 -10.66 -7.98 -21.76
C LYS A 372 -10.80 -8.53 -23.19
N GLU A 373 -10.16 -7.90 -24.17
CA GLU A 373 -10.15 -8.38 -25.55
C GLU A 373 -9.42 -9.72 -25.71
N ILE A 374 -8.33 -9.93 -24.94
CA ILE A 374 -7.63 -11.22 -24.92
C ILE A 374 -8.53 -12.31 -24.31
N LEU A 375 -9.24 -12.01 -23.22
CA LEU A 375 -10.14 -12.94 -22.56
C LEU A 375 -11.37 -13.28 -23.44
N ASN A 376 -11.88 -12.31 -24.20
CA ASN A 376 -13.04 -12.47 -25.09
C ASN A 376 -12.68 -13.12 -26.43
N SER A 377 -11.43 -13.57 -26.63
CA SER A 377 -10.99 -14.25 -27.86
C SER A 377 -11.25 -13.43 -29.13
N ASN A 378 -10.86 -12.15 -29.13
CA ASN A 378 -10.99 -11.27 -30.30
C ASN A 378 -10.31 -11.93 -31.52
N PRO A 379 -10.90 -11.90 -32.74
CA PRO A 379 -10.37 -12.58 -33.94
C PRO A 379 -8.94 -12.20 -34.33
N ASN A 380 -8.52 -10.98 -33.98
CA ASN A 380 -7.16 -10.48 -34.25
C ASN A 380 -6.15 -10.87 -33.15
N ILE A 381 -6.59 -11.63 -32.14
CA ILE A 381 -5.79 -12.12 -31.03
C ILE A 381 -5.74 -13.65 -31.09
N LYS A 382 -4.55 -14.21 -31.19
CA LYS A 382 -4.36 -15.65 -31.23
C LYS A 382 -3.63 -16.15 -30.01
N LEU A 383 -4.26 -17.06 -29.28
CA LEU A 383 -3.62 -17.83 -28.22
C LEU A 383 -2.89 -19.02 -28.82
N GLY A 384 -1.73 -19.37 -28.27
CA GLY A 384 -0.93 -20.50 -28.65
C GLY A 384 -1.59 -21.84 -28.31
N THR A 385 -0.90 -22.93 -28.65
CA THR A 385 -1.38 -24.29 -28.40
C THR A 385 -1.22 -24.65 -26.90
N ASN A 386 -2.15 -25.48 -26.40
CA ASN A 386 -2.14 -26.02 -25.04
C ASN A 386 -2.13 -24.92 -23.94
N ILE A 387 -2.80 -23.80 -24.18
CA ILE A 387 -2.92 -22.71 -23.20
C ILE A 387 -4.05 -23.03 -22.21
N LYS A 388 -3.70 -23.00 -20.92
CA LYS A 388 -4.63 -22.96 -19.80
C LYS A 388 -4.50 -21.59 -19.13
N LEU A 389 -5.47 -20.73 -19.39
CA LEU A 389 -5.45 -19.32 -18.96
C LEU A 389 -6.09 -19.17 -17.59
N GLY A 390 -5.36 -18.54 -16.65
CA GLY A 390 -5.88 -18.10 -15.35
C GLY A 390 -5.92 -16.58 -15.29
N TYR A 391 -6.99 -16.01 -14.68
CA TYR A 391 -7.19 -14.57 -14.60
C TYR A 391 -7.44 -14.08 -13.17
N ILE A 392 -6.75 -13.02 -12.78
CA ILE A 392 -7.05 -12.23 -11.58
C ILE A 392 -7.52 -10.85 -12.04
N PRO A 393 -8.81 -10.53 -11.89
CA PRO A 393 -9.33 -9.20 -12.19
C PRO A 393 -8.93 -8.17 -11.13
N GLN A 394 -9.02 -6.91 -11.46
CA GLN A 394 -8.80 -5.79 -10.53
C GLN A 394 -9.74 -5.89 -9.31
N GLU A 395 -11.00 -6.22 -9.54
CA GLU A 395 -11.97 -6.50 -8.47
C GLU A 395 -12.29 -8.00 -8.44
N ILE A 396 -11.91 -8.66 -7.34
CA ILE A 396 -12.10 -10.10 -7.20
C ILE A 396 -13.50 -10.39 -6.69
N VAL A 397 -14.31 -10.98 -7.56
CA VAL A 397 -15.64 -11.49 -7.25
C VAL A 397 -15.60 -13.02 -7.30
N PHE A 398 -16.12 -13.67 -6.29
CA PHE A 398 -16.35 -15.11 -6.24
C PHE A 398 -17.80 -15.41 -6.59
N GLU A 399 -18.05 -16.53 -7.25
CA GLU A 399 -19.40 -16.94 -7.69
C GLU A 399 -20.41 -17.04 -6.52
N ASN A 400 -19.94 -17.52 -5.38
CA ASN A 400 -20.75 -17.60 -4.17
C ASN A 400 -20.03 -16.99 -2.98
N SER A 401 -20.44 -15.80 -2.58
CA SER A 401 -19.87 -15.06 -1.45
C SER A 401 -20.27 -15.64 -0.07
N GLU A 402 -21.25 -16.53 -0.01
CA GLU A 402 -21.67 -17.22 1.21
C GLU A 402 -20.81 -18.45 1.55
N HIS A 403 -20.04 -18.97 0.59
CA HIS A 403 -19.08 -20.03 0.84
C HIS A 403 -18.03 -19.59 1.86
N THR A 404 -17.54 -20.56 2.62
CA THR A 404 -16.34 -20.41 3.43
C THR A 404 -15.08 -20.53 2.57
N ILE A 405 -13.94 -20.08 3.07
CA ILE A 405 -12.63 -20.26 2.42
C ILE A 405 -12.38 -21.75 2.12
N LEU A 406 -12.70 -22.62 3.06
CA LEU A 406 -12.50 -24.07 2.92
C LEU A 406 -13.37 -24.65 1.79
N GLU A 407 -14.65 -24.26 1.73
CA GLU A 407 -15.58 -24.72 0.70
C GLU A 407 -15.15 -24.27 -0.70
N GLU A 408 -14.74 -23.02 -0.85
CA GLU A 408 -14.28 -22.50 -2.14
C GLU A 408 -12.96 -23.17 -2.56
N ALA A 409 -12.01 -23.28 -1.65
CA ALA A 409 -10.74 -23.94 -1.92
C ALA A 409 -10.91 -25.41 -2.30
N ARG A 410 -11.92 -26.10 -1.72
CA ARG A 410 -12.23 -27.51 -2.00
C ARG A 410 -12.64 -27.76 -3.44
N LYS A 411 -13.26 -26.79 -4.12
CA LYS A 411 -13.63 -26.90 -5.54
C LYS A 411 -12.41 -27.08 -6.47
N HIS A 412 -11.26 -26.54 -6.05
CA HIS A 412 -10.06 -26.51 -6.86
C HIS A 412 -8.98 -27.49 -6.41
N PHE A 413 -9.13 -28.08 -5.23
CA PHE A 413 -8.13 -28.96 -4.63
C PHE A 413 -8.56 -30.43 -4.67
N ILE A 414 -7.70 -31.30 -5.20
CA ILE A 414 -7.91 -32.75 -5.25
C ILE A 414 -7.02 -33.38 -4.17
N GLY A 415 -7.63 -33.99 -3.17
CA GLY A 415 -6.91 -34.65 -2.08
C GLY A 415 -7.64 -34.65 -0.75
N PRO A 416 -7.09 -35.30 0.30
CA PRO A 416 -7.65 -35.29 1.65
C PRO A 416 -7.71 -33.87 2.24
N GLU A 417 -8.66 -33.64 3.15
CA GLU A 417 -8.87 -32.31 3.76
C GLU A 417 -7.67 -31.83 4.57
N GLU A 418 -6.92 -32.73 5.21
CA GLU A 418 -5.72 -32.37 5.96
C GLU A 418 -4.67 -31.70 5.08
N TYR A 419 -4.46 -32.18 3.86
CA TYR A 419 -3.56 -31.57 2.89
C TYR A 419 -4.08 -30.23 2.39
N LEU A 420 -5.40 -30.09 2.19
CA LEU A 420 -6.03 -28.82 1.84
C LEU A 420 -5.81 -27.78 2.94
N ARG A 421 -6.04 -28.15 4.21
CA ARG A 421 -5.80 -27.26 5.37
C ARG A 421 -4.33 -26.87 5.48
N SER A 422 -3.42 -27.83 5.26
CA SER A 422 -1.97 -27.56 5.22
C SER A 422 -1.59 -26.61 4.06
N ALA A 423 -2.19 -26.79 2.90
CA ALA A 423 -1.98 -25.91 1.74
C ALA A 423 -2.53 -24.50 1.99
N LEU A 424 -3.76 -24.37 2.53
CA LEU A 424 -4.36 -23.10 2.91
C LEU A 424 -3.55 -22.36 3.98
N PHE A 425 -2.96 -23.09 4.92
CA PHE A 425 -2.09 -22.52 5.93
C PHE A 425 -0.86 -21.82 5.34
N LYS A 426 -0.32 -22.32 4.22
CA LYS A 426 0.74 -21.64 3.45
C LYS A 426 0.29 -20.29 2.91
N PHE A 427 -1.00 -20.07 2.66
CA PHE A 427 -1.60 -18.80 2.23
C PHE A 427 -2.13 -17.95 3.41
N LEU A 428 -1.63 -18.21 4.63
CA LEU A 428 -2.02 -17.52 5.85
C LEU A 428 -3.51 -17.72 6.23
N PHE A 429 -4.13 -18.81 5.77
CA PHE A 429 -5.45 -19.25 6.23
C PHE A 429 -5.27 -20.41 7.20
N GLY A 430 -5.33 -20.14 8.50
CA GLY A 430 -5.15 -21.16 9.53
C GLY A 430 -6.16 -21.04 10.66
N GLY A 431 -6.33 -22.13 11.45
CA GLY A 431 -7.27 -22.18 12.55
C GLY A 431 -8.71 -21.89 12.10
N ASP A 432 -9.42 -21.05 12.83
CA ASP A 432 -10.82 -20.71 12.57
C ASP A 432 -11.04 -19.84 11.32
N THR A 433 -9.96 -19.22 10.79
CA THR A 433 -10.08 -18.34 9.62
C THR A 433 -10.56 -19.06 8.38
N ILE A 434 -10.30 -20.37 8.23
CA ILE A 434 -10.75 -21.17 7.08
C ILE A 434 -12.28 -21.29 6.99
N HIS A 435 -12.98 -21.10 8.10
CA HIS A 435 -14.45 -21.12 8.18
C HIS A 435 -15.09 -19.75 7.96
N LYS A 436 -14.28 -18.69 7.77
CA LYS A 436 -14.75 -17.35 7.46
C LYS A 436 -15.40 -17.31 6.07
N LYS A 437 -16.58 -16.71 5.96
CA LYS A 437 -17.28 -16.56 4.66
C LYS A 437 -16.57 -15.53 3.79
N ILE A 438 -16.58 -15.78 2.48
CA ILE A 438 -15.90 -14.95 1.47
C ILE A 438 -16.37 -13.49 1.49
N LYS A 439 -17.65 -13.24 1.78
CA LYS A 439 -18.18 -11.86 1.88
C LYS A 439 -17.51 -11.01 2.97
N PHE A 440 -16.93 -11.63 3.98
CA PHE A 440 -16.24 -10.94 5.08
C PHE A 440 -14.71 -10.86 4.89
N LEU A 441 -14.20 -11.32 3.74
CA LEU A 441 -12.78 -11.27 3.43
C LEU A 441 -12.36 -9.84 3.05
N SER A 442 -11.20 -9.43 3.56
CA SER A 442 -10.51 -8.23 3.06
C SER A 442 -10.05 -8.42 1.61
N GLY A 443 -9.71 -7.32 0.92
CA GLY A 443 -9.15 -7.38 -0.45
C GLY A 443 -7.93 -8.31 -0.53
N GLY A 444 -6.99 -8.20 0.39
CA GLY A 444 -5.80 -9.05 0.43
C GLY A 444 -6.12 -10.53 0.69
N GLU A 445 -7.08 -10.83 1.57
CA GLU A 445 -7.54 -12.21 1.80
C GLU A 445 -8.17 -12.80 0.53
N LYS A 446 -8.96 -12.01 -0.21
CA LYS A 446 -9.54 -12.43 -1.50
C LYS A 446 -8.46 -12.71 -2.55
N VAL A 447 -7.43 -11.86 -2.65
CA VAL A 447 -6.29 -12.09 -3.56
C VAL A 447 -5.57 -13.39 -3.22
N ARG A 448 -5.26 -13.64 -1.94
CA ARG A 448 -4.61 -14.88 -1.50
C ARG A 448 -5.43 -16.13 -1.81
N LEU A 449 -6.74 -16.09 -1.57
CA LEU A 449 -7.63 -17.20 -1.89
C LEU A 449 -7.70 -17.44 -3.41
N LYS A 450 -7.83 -16.38 -4.21
CA LYS A 450 -7.85 -16.48 -5.68
C LYS A 450 -6.54 -17.02 -6.22
N LEU A 451 -5.41 -16.58 -5.69
CA LEU A 451 -4.08 -17.10 -6.05
C LEU A 451 -3.96 -18.59 -5.70
N PHE A 452 -4.43 -19.01 -4.51
CA PHE A 452 -4.51 -20.41 -4.15
C PHE A 452 -5.29 -21.22 -5.18
N CYS A 453 -6.50 -20.79 -5.54
CA CYS A 453 -7.34 -21.46 -6.54
C CYS A 453 -6.65 -21.56 -7.91
N LEU A 454 -5.95 -20.49 -8.34
CA LEU A 454 -5.21 -20.51 -9.61
C LEU A 454 -4.07 -21.52 -9.62
N ILE A 455 -3.34 -21.63 -8.52
CA ILE A 455 -2.22 -22.57 -8.42
C ILE A 455 -2.73 -24.02 -8.48
N GLN A 456 -3.83 -24.33 -7.79
CA GLN A 456 -4.39 -25.67 -7.78
C GLN A 456 -4.90 -26.11 -9.16
N ASN A 457 -5.35 -25.18 -10.02
CA ASN A 457 -5.86 -25.48 -11.36
C ASN A 457 -4.75 -25.67 -12.41
N LYS A 458 -3.48 -25.56 -12.04
CA LYS A 458 -2.32 -25.81 -12.93
C LYS A 458 -2.37 -24.99 -14.22
N TYR A 459 -2.74 -23.71 -14.15
CA TYR A 459 -2.69 -22.79 -15.28
C TYR A 459 -1.24 -22.57 -15.72
N ASN A 460 -1.02 -22.35 -17.02
CA ASN A 460 0.29 -22.11 -17.61
C ASN A 460 0.45 -20.71 -18.23
N PHE A 461 -0.64 -19.96 -18.35
CA PHE A 461 -0.65 -18.55 -18.71
C PHE A 461 -1.51 -17.77 -17.71
N LEU A 462 -0.91 -16.83 -16.99
CA LEU A 462 -1.61 -15.98 -16.03
C LEU A 462 -1.77 -14.57 -16.57
N ILE A 463 -2.98 -14.03 -16.42
CA ILE A 463 -3.28 -12.62 -16.67
C ILE A 463 -3.71 -11.99 -15.35
N LEU A 464 -3.07 -10.86 -14.98
CA LEU A 464 -3.30 -10.18 -13.71
C LEU A 464 -3.56 -8.68 -13.98
N ASP A 465 -4.69 -8.17 -13.50
CA ASP A 465 -5.06 -6.76 -13.64
C ASP A 465 -4.96 -6.06 -12.28
N GLU A 466 -3.91 -5.25 -12.08
CA GLU A 466 -3.60 -4.52 -10.84
C GLU A 466 -3.69 -5.38 -9.56
N PRO A 467 -2.99 -6.52 -9.49
CA PRO A 467 -3.13 -7.48 -8.39
C PRO A 467 -2.56 -6.97 -7.06
N THR A 468 -1.82 -5.87 -7.07
CA THR A 468 -1.18 -5.27 -5.89
C THR A 468 -2.04 -4.21 -5.22
N ASN A 469 -3.19 -3.83 -5.80
CA ASN A 469 -4.06 -2.81 -5.24
C ASN A 469 -4.78 -3.28 -3.98
N HIS A 470 -4.85 -2.43 -2.97
CA HIS A 470 -5.55 -2.67 -1.70
C HIS A 470 -5.08 -3.88 -0.89
N ILE A 471 -3.89 -4.42 -1.19
CA ILE A 471 -3.31 -5.51 -0.42
C ILE A 471 -2.20 -5.00 0.51
N ASP A 472 -2.07 -5.63 1.67
CA ASP A 472 -1.00 -5.33 2.63
C ASP A 472 0.37 -5.83 2.14
N MET A 473 1.43 -5.34 2.79
CA MET A 473 2.80 -5.67 2.40
C MET A 473 3.11 -7.16 2.51
N ASP A 474 2.55 -7.86 3.50
CA ASP A 474 2.77 -9.30 3.68
C ASP A 474 2.12 -10.10 2.55
N THR A 475 0.87 -9.78 2.20
CA THR A 475 0.15 -10.40 1.06
C THR A 475 0.86 -10.11 -0.26
N ARG A 476 1.40 -8.89 -0.43
CA ARG A 476 2.16 -8.50 -1.62
C ARG A 476 3.43 -9.31 -1.76
N GLU A 477 4.20 -9.50 -0.69
CA GLU A 477 5.42 -10.32 -0.69
C GLU A 477 5.13 -11.78 -1.07
N ILE A 478 4.02 -12.33 -0.58
CA ILE A 478 3.53 -13.67 -0.96
C ILE A 478 3.25 -13.75 -2.46
N LEU A 479 2.49 -12.78 -2.99
CA LEU A 479 2.16 -12.71 -4.41
C LEU A 479 3.42 -12.58 -5.27
N GLU A 480 4.34 -11.70 -4.91
CA GLU A 480 5.61 -11.49 -5.59
C GLU A 480 6.40 -12.79 -5.70
N ASN A 481 6.63 -13.47 -4.58
CA ASN A 481 7.39 -14.71 -4.54
C ASN A 481 6.71 -15.83 -5.35
N ALA A 482 5.39 -15.97 -5.21
CA ALA A 482 4.62 -16.92 -5.99
C ALA A 482 4.74 -16.68 -7.51
N LEU A 483 4.71 -15.42 -7.95
CA LEU A 483 4.83 -15.09 -9.38
C LEU A 483 6.28 -15.17 -9.90
N VAL A 484 7.28 -14.92 -9.05
CA VAL A 484 8.70 -15.14 -9.40
C VAL A 484 8.97 -16.63 -9.65
N ASP A 485 8.43 -17.51 -8.78
CA ASP A 485 8.62 -18.95 -8.88
C ASP A 485 7.73 -19.62 -9.94
N PHE A 486 6.76 -18.88 -10.48
CA PHE A 486 5.86 -19.40 -11.52
C PHE A 486 6.61 -19.72 -12.82
N ASN A 487 6.52 -20.98 -13.26
CA ASN A 487 7.21 -21.50 -14.46
C ASN A 487 6.46 -21.30 -15.79
N GLY A 488 5.32 -20.59 -15.77
CA GLY A 488 4.54 -20.26 -16.96
C GLY A 488 4.79 -18.84 -17.46
N THR A 489 3.93 -18.40 -18.37
CA THR A 489 3.92 -17.04 -18.92
C THR A 489 2.98 -16.16 -18.11
N ILE A 490 3.37 -14.92 -17.89
CA ILE A 490 2.56 -13.95 -17.14
C ILE A 490 2.39 -12.68 -17.98
N LEU A 491 1.16 -12.19 -18.07
CA LEU A 491 0.84 -10.86 -18.58
C LEU A 491 0.15 -10.10 -17.47
N PHE A 492 0.71 -8.97 -17.04
CA PHE A 492 0.11 -8.25 -15.92
C PHE A 492 0.14 -6.74 -16.10
N ILE A 493 -0.80 -6.07 -15.45
CA ILE A 493 -0.84 -4.62 -15.30
C ILE A 493 -0.48 -4.33 -13.85
N SER A 494 0.42 -3.41 -13.61
CA SER A 494 0.67 -2.86 -12.28
C SER A 494 1.27 -1.46 -12.37
N HIS A 495 0.98 -0.65 -11.36
CA HIS A 495 1.63 0.63 -11.10
C HIS A 495 2.68 0.56 -9.99
N ASP A 496 2.79 -0.59 -9.32
CA ASP A 496 3.80 -0.85 -8.31
C ASP A 496 5.16 -1.16 -8.94
N ARG A 497 6.04 -0.17 -8.93
CA ARG A 497 7.37 -0.26 -9.56
C ARG A 497 8.25 -1.33 -8.93
N TYR A 498 8.15 -1.57 -7.63
CA TYR A 498 8.89 -2.62 -6.94
C TYR A 498 8.43 -4.01 -7.40
N PHE A 499 7.11 -4.20 -7.47
CA PHE A 499 6.50 -5.43 -7.98
C PHE A 499 6.91 -5.69 -9.45
N ILE A 500 6.82 -4.65 -10.30
CA ILE A 500 7.24 -4.75 -11.70
C ILE A 500 8.72 -5.15 -11.79
N ASN A 501 9.58 -4.49 -11.02
CA ASN A 501 11.03 -4.72 -11.05
C ASN A 501 11.41 -6.14 -10.62
N LYS A 502 10.66 -6.72 -9.67
CA LYS A 502 10.89 -8.07 -9.12
C LYS A 502 10.35 -9.18 -10.03
N VAL A 503 9.22 -8.97 -10.70
CA VAL A 503 8.49 -10.01 -11.44
C VAL A 503 8.72 -9.92 -12.95
N ALA A 504 8.76 -8.71 -13.53
CA ALA A 504 8.81 -8.53 -14.98
C ALA A 504 10.16 -8.90 -15.58
N THR A 505 10.11 -9.62 -16.69
CA THR A 505 11.23 -9.85 -17.62
C THR A 505 11.13 -8.97 -18.87
N HIS A 506 9.92 -8.47 -19.14
CA HIS A 506 9.61 -7.62 -20.29
C HIS A 506 8.64 -6.51 -19.88
N ILE A 507 8.82 -5.33 -20.47
CA ILE A 507 7.90 -4.21 -20.34
C ILE A 507 7.19 -3.98 -21.66
N LEU A 508 5.87 -3.83 -21.59
CA LEU A 508 5.00 -3.48 -22.72
C LEU A 508 4.50 -2.06 -22.52
N GLU A 509 5.15 -1.09 -23.13
CA GLU A 509 4.74 0.30 -23.02
C GLU A 509 3.61 0.61 -24.00
N LEU A 510 2.46 1.02 -23.46
CA LEU A 510 1.34 1.57 -24.24
C LEU A 510 1.55 3.06 -24.41
N ASN A 511 1.95 3.45 -25.62
CA ASN A 511 2.12 4.87 -25.98
C ASN A 511 1.66 5.11 -27.42
N ASN A 512 1.02 6.25 -27.68
CA ASN A 512 0.58 6.66 -29.03
C ASN A 512 -0.19 5.55 -29.77
N LYS A 513 -1.16 4.88 -29.09
CA LYS A 513 -2.02 3.82 -29.65
C LYS A 513 -1.28 2.55 -30.12
N LYS A 514 -0.03 2.39 -29.72
CA LYS A 514 0.84 1.25 -30.03
C LYS A 514 1.42 0.62 -28.78
N ILE A 515 1.83 -0.63 -28.91
CA ILE A 515 2.56 -1.35 -27.86
C ILE A 515 4.02 -1.51 -28.31
N THR A 516 4.93 -1.05 -27.47
CA THR A 516 6.37 -1.30 -27.65
C THR A 516 6.83 -2.31 -26.61
N LYS A 517 7.42 -3.42 -27.06
CA LYS A 517 7.98 -4.46 -26.19
C LYS A 517 9.45 -4.18 -25.92
N ILE A 518 9.84 -4.08 -24.65
CA ILE A 518 11.20 -3.81 -24.19
C ILE A 518 11.63 -4.99 -23.31
N VAL A 519 12.80 -5.57 -23.59
CA VAL A 519 13.38 -6.65 -22.79
C VAL A 519 14.06 -6.06 -21.58
N GLY A 520 13.67 -6.47 -20.38
CA GLY A 520 14.21 -6.00 -19.12
C GLY A 520 13.13 -5.72 -18.07
N ASN A 521 13.58 -5.38 -16.87
CA ASN A 521 12.74 -4.97 -15.77
C ASN A 521 12.47 -3.46 -15.80
N TYR A 522 11.79 -2.94 -14.75
CA TYR A 522 11.44 -1.52 -14.68
C TYR A 522 12.67 -0.59 -14.63
N ASP A 523 13.71 -0.95 -13.87
CA ASP A 523 14.93 -0.13 -13.78
C ASP A 523 15.65 -0.04 -15.12
N TYR A 524 15.70 -1.17 -15.87
CA TYR A 524 16.24 -1.18 -17.23
C TYR A 524 15.43 -0.26 -18.15
N TYR A 525 14.10 -0.35 -18.10
CA TYR A 525 13.21 0.49 -18.90
C TYR A 525 13.44 1.99 -18.65
N ILE A 526 13.49 2.42 -17.38
CA ILE A 526 13.72 3.83 -17.03
C ILE A 526 15.06 4.33 -17.54
N ASN A 527 16.13 3.54 -17.37
CA ASN A 527 17.48 3.92 -17.78
C ASN A 527 17.65 4.03 -19.31
N HIS A 528 16.78 3.36 -20.08
CA HIS A 528 16.84 3.36 -21.55
C HIS A 528 15.72 4.15 -22.25
N LYS A 529 14.80 4.73 -21.51
CA LYS A 529 13.71 5.58 -22.03
C LYS A 529 14.20 6.94 -22.52
N GLY A 530 15.41 7.37 -22.16
CA GLY A 530 16.02 8.66 -22.51
C GLY A 530 16.94 8.61 -23.74
N ASN A 531 17.09 7.44 -24.37
CA ASN A 531 17.90 7.27 -25.59
C ASN A 531 16.94 7.03 -26.80
#